data_026da57210aea1e44a632cec5ce876b7
#
_entry.id   026da57210aea1e44a632cec5ce876b7
#
_cell.length_a   1.000
_cell.length_b   1.000
_cell.length_c   1.000
_cell.angle_alpha   90.00
_cell.angle_beta   90.00
_cell.angle_gamma   90.00
#
_symmetry.space_group_name_H-M   'P 1'
#
loop_
_entity.id
_entity.type
_entity.pdbx_description
1 polymer ?
#
loop_
_entity_poly.entity_id
_entity_poly.type
_entity_poly.pdbx_seq_one_letter_code
_entity_poly.pdbx_strand_id
1 'polypeptide(L)'
;RIVVVVGFKADLVRASLADATDIEFVEQTEQLGTGHAVDQARAAFADRGAHDVFVLCGDGPLIRTETLSTLLETHRDTAADATLATAQIEDPSGYGRILRDAAGDFERIVEQKDATPEQLEIGEVNPSYYCFRAGPLFDRLARTGNDNANGEYYVTDVFGIARQDGSRVAVVDAVPAEDVLSINDQEQLAIVDGIIRVRHGIKSSEIDA
;
A
#
# COMPACT_ATOMS: atom_id res chain seq x y z
N ARG A 1 15.63 7.61 0.65
CA ARG A 1 15.88 6.50 -0.28
C ARG A 1 14.54 5.91 -0.72
N ILE A 2 14.37 5.71 -2.03
CA ILE A 2 13.20 5.07 -2.64
C ILE A 2 13.67 3.78 -3.31
N VAL A 3 12.97 2.68 -3.04
CA VAL A 3 13.16 1.41 -3.75
C VAL A 3 11.91 1.15 -4.57
N VAL A 4 12.06 1.08 -5.88
CA VAL A 4 10.96 0.82 -6.81
C VAL A 4 11.04 -0.64 -7.26
N VAL A 5 10.04 -1.43 -6.86
CA VAL A 5 9.90 -2.81 -7.34
C VAL A 5 9.21 -2.78 -8.69
N VAL A 6 9.90 -3.29 -9.71
CA VAL A 6 9.39 -3.35 -11.09
C VAL A 6 9.20 -4.81 -11.51
N GLY A 7 8.25 -5.07 -12.40
CA GLY A 7 7.94 -6.41 -12.91
C GLY A 7 7.51 -6.33 -14.36
N PHE A 8 6.22 -6.51 -14.63
CA PHE A 8 5.69 -6.39 -15.99
C PHE A 8 6.06 -5.05 -16.63
N LYS A 9 6.65 -5.08 -17.83
CA LYS A 9 7.16 -3.89 -18.55
C LYS A 9 8.16 -3.05 -17.74
N ALA A 10 9.02 -3.69 -16.97
CA ALA A 10 10.02 -3.05 -16.11
C ALA A 10 10.84 -1.96 -16.82
N ASP A 11 11.21 -2.19 -18.09
CA ASP A 11 12.00 -1.22 -18.87
C ASP A 11 11.25 0.09 -19.12
N LEU A 12 9.92 0.05 -19.29
CA LEU A 12 9.12 1.26 -19.47
C LEU A 12 9.06 2.07 -18.16
N VAL A 13 8.91 1.39 -17.02
CA VAL A 13 8.93 2.06 -15.72
C VAL A 13 10.30 2.67 -15.43
N ARG A 14 11.38 1.93 -15.70
CA ARG A 14 12.75 2.45 -15.57
C ARG A 14 12.98 3.67 -16.45
N ALA A 15 12.50 3.63 -17.70
CA ALA A 15 12.63 4.73 -18.64
C ALA A 15 11.83 5.97 -18.20
N SER A 16 10.63 5.80 -17.66
CA SER A 16 9.80 6.93 -17.18
C SER A 16 10.38 7.61 -15.92
N LEU A 17 11.25 6.92 -15.18
CA LEU A 17 11.91 7.42 -13.97
C LEU A 17 13.40 7.68 -14.18
N ALA A 18 13.88 7.74 -15.43
CA ALA A 18 15.31 7.87 -15.73
C ALA A 18 15.97 9.15 -15.18
N ASP A 19 15.19 10.23 -15.08
CA ASP A 19 15.64 11.52 -14.54
C ASP A 19 15.51 11.64 -13.02
N ALA A 20 14.90 10.63 -12.37
CA ALA A 20 14.73 10.65 -10.93
C ALA A 20 16.03 10.24 -10.22
N THR A 21 16.45 11.04 -9.25
CA THR A 21 17.60 10.74 -8.39
C THR A 21 17.16 9.97 -7.15
N ASP A 22 18.09 9.26 -6.50
CA ASP A 22 17.89 8.54 -5.24
C ASP A 22 16.89 7.37 -5.32
N ILE A 23 16.66 6.83 -6.53
CA ILE A 23 15.84 5.63 -6.78
C ILE A 23 16.75 4.42 -7.02
N GLU A 24 16.43 3.34 -6.33
CA GLU A 24 16.96 2.01 -6.57
C GLU A 24 15.87 1.12 -7.16
N PHE A 25 16.14 0.42 -8.24
CA PHE A 25 15.21 -0.52 -8.85
C PHE A 25 15.53 -1.95 -8.42
N VAL A 26 14.50 -2.68 -8.03
CA VAL A 26 14.55 -4.11 -7.76
C VAL A 26 13.53 -4.80 -8.66
N GLU A 27 13.89 -5.93 -9.24
CA GLU A 27 13.04 -6.63 -10.20
C GLU A 27 12.31 -7.80 -9.56
N GLN A 28 10.98 -7.82 -9.72
CA GLN A 28 10.14 -8.97 -9.47
C GLN A 28 9.98 -9.74 -10.78
N THR A 29 10.76 -10.79 -10.98
CA THR A 29 10.77 -11.57 -12.23
C THR A 29 9.52 -12.45 -12.40
N GLU A 30 8.93 -12.91 -11.31
CA GLU A 30 7.69 -13.67 -11.27
C GLU A 30 6.66 -12.91 -10.47
N GLN A 31 5.50 -12.58 -11.05
CA GLN A 31 4.43 -11.83 -10.41
C GLN A 31 3.61 -12.73 -9.48
N LEU A 32 4.15 -13.04 -8.30
CA LEU A 32 3.54 -13.92 -7.31
C LEU A 32 2.77 -13.17 -6.21
N GLY A 33 2.42 -11.92 -6.44
CA GLY A 33 1.62 -11.10 -5.55
C GLY A 33 2.40 -9.96 -4.89
N THR A 34 1.67 -9.15 -4.12
CA THR A 34 2.18 -7.91 -3.51
C THR A 34 3.21 -8.16 -2.40
N GLY A 35 3.02 -9.20 -1.59
CA GLY A 35 3.98 -9.61 -0.57
C GLY A 35 5.30 -10.08 -1.19
N HIS A 36 5.22 -10.86 -2.28
CA HIS A 36 6.39 -11.28 -3.04
C HIS A 36 7.11 -10.07 -3.65
N ALA A 37 6.38 -9.06 -4.16
CA ALA A 37 6.99 -7.83 -4.67
C ALA A 37 7.79 -7.09 -3.59
N VAL A 38 7.20 -6.88 -2.42
CA VAL A 38 7.89 -6.22 -1.30
C VAL A 38 9.11 -7.02 -0.84
N ASP A 39 9.03 -8.34 -0.85
CA ASP A 39 10.15 -9.21 -0.44
C ASP A 39 11.38 -9.09 -1.37
N GLN A 40 11.20 -8.76 -2.66
CA GLN A 40 12.32 -8.50 -3.56
C GLN A 40 13.19 -7.33 -3.08
N ALA A 41 12.63 -6.37 -2.34
CA ALA A 41 13.37 -5.26 -1.78
C ALA A 41 14.18 -5.62 -0.51
N ARG A 42 14.10 -6.85 0.00
CA ARG A 42 14.76 -7.32 1.24
C ARG A 42 16.24 -6.98 1.31
N ALA A 43 16.99 -7.16 0.22
CA ALA A 43 18.42 -6.90 0.17
C ALA A 43 18.76 -5.41 0.33
N ALA A 44 17.89 -4.53 -0.17
CA ALA A 44 18.03 -3.08 -0.03
C ALA A 44 17.91 -2.61 1.43
N PHE A 45 17.32 -3.42 2.30
CA PHE A 45 17.12 -3.18 3.73
C PHE A 45 17.92 -4.16 4.60
N ALA A 46 19.14 -4.54 4.17
CA ALA A 46 19.97 -5.50 4.89
C ALA A 46 20.30 -5.04 6.32
N ASP A 47 20.49 -3.74 6.56
CA ASP A 47 20.62 -3.14 7.89
C ASP A 47 19.24 -2.78 8.45
N ARG A 48 18.48 -3.82 8.83
CA ARG A 48 17.06 -3.75 9.16
C ARG A 48 16.75 -3.17 10.55
N GLY A 49 17.76 -2.96 11.39
CA GLY A 49 17.54 -2.83 12.84
C GLY A 49 16.80 -1.57 13.29
N ALA A 50 16.72 -0.52 12.49
CA ALA A 50 16.25 0.78 12.95
C ALA A 50 15.42 1.58 11.92
N HIS A 51 14.95 0.97 10.83
CA HIS A 51 14.26 1.73 9.79
C HIS A 51 12.76 1.50 9.80
N ASP A 52 12.02 2.62 9.79
CA ASP A 52 10.62 2.65 9.40
C ASP A 52 10.58 2.69 7.86
N VAL A 53 9.75 1.86 7.25
CA VAL A 53 9.62 1.73 5.80
C VAL A 53 8.18 1.95 5.40
N PHE A 54 7.93 2.90 4.52
CA PHE A 54 6.67 2.99 3.82
C PHE A 54 6.61 1.94 2.72
N VAL A 55 5.49 1.24 2.63
CA VAL A 55 5.13 0.39 1.50
C VAL A 55 3.89 0.99 0.86
N LEU A 56 4.04 1.39 -0.40
CA LEU A 56 3.02 2.10 -1.16
C LEU A 56 2.82 1.40 -2.50
N CYS A 57 1.57 1.34 -2.98
CA CYS A 57 1.30 0.88 -4.33
C CYS A 57 1.62 1.97 -5.36
N GLY A 58 2.04 1.56 -6.56
CA GLY A 58 2.43 2.48 -7.62
C GLY A 58 1.26 3.08 -8.43
N ASP A 59 0.05 2.54 -8.22
CA ASP A 59 -1.18 2.93 -8.92
C ASP A 59 -2.09 3.88 -8.12
N GLY A 60 -1.70 4.24 -6.88
CA GLY A 60 -2.41 5.17 -6.01
C GLY A 60 -1.71 6.54 -5.90
N PRO A 61 -1.69 7.39 -6.94
CA PRO A 61 -0.86 8.59 -6.97
C PRO A 61 -1.44 9.79 -6.19
N LEU A 62 -2.63 9.66 -5.61
CA LEU A 62 -3.29 10.75 -4.90
C LEU A 62 -2.88 10.89 -3.43
N ILE A 63 -1.96 10.04 -2.95
CA ILE A 63 -1.45 10.09 -1.58
C ILE A 63 -0.90 11.48 -1.24
N ARG A 64 -1.25 11.98 -0.06
CA ARG A 64 -0.78 13.29 0.43
C ARG A 64 0.38 13.15 1.42
N THR A 65 1.20 14.19 1.48
CA THR A 65 2.25 14.31 2.48
C THR A 65 1.69 14.24 3.90
N GLU A 66 0.52 14.84 4.14
CA GLU A 66 -0.19 14.83 5.42
C GLU A 66 -0.58 13.42 5.84
N THR A 67 -1.08 12.61 4.90
CA THR A 67 -1.39 11.18 5.14
C THR A 67 -0.14 10.41 5.55
N LEU A 68 0.98 10.59 4.84
CA LEU A 68 2.25 9.94 5.19
C LEU A 68 2.78 10.41 6.54
N SER A 69 2.65 11.70 6.86
CA SER A 69 3.07 12.26 8.15
C SER A 69 2.26 11.65 9.29
N THR A 70 0.93 11.64 9.16
CA THR A 70 0.02 11.05 10.17
C THR A 70 0.30 9.56 10.36
N LEU A 71 0.53 8.84 9.27
CA LEU A 71 0.86 7.41 9.31
C LEU A 71 2.17 7.15 10.07
N LEU A 72 3.22 7.94 9.80
CA LEU A 72 4.51 7.82 10.45
C LEU A 72 4.46 8.23 11.94
N GLU A 73 3.77 9.32 12.25
CA GLU A 73 3.56 9.78 13.64
C GLU A 73 2.83 8.71 14.44
N THR A 74 1.70 8.20 13.92
CA THR A 74 0.96 7.10 14.56
C THR A 74 1.83 5.87 14.77
N HIS A 75 2.63 5.49 13.77
CA HIS A 75 3.54 4.35 13.83
C HIS A 75 4.53 4.48 14.99
N ARG A 76 5.14 5.66 15.13
CA ARG A 76 6.16 5.94 16.15
C ARG A 76 5.56 6.12 17.54
N ASP A 77 4.49 6.90 17.67
CA ASP A 77 3.85 7.20 18.95
C ASP A 77 3.27 5.94 19.61
N THR A 78 2.76 5.03 18.78
CA THR A 78 2.25 3.75 19.26
C THR A 78 3.34 2.68 19.40
N ALA A 79 4.56 2.94 18.96
CA ALA A 79 5.63 1.94 18.84
C ALA A 79 5.16 0.67 18.09
N ALA A 80 4.36 0.84 17.04
CA ALA A 80 3.83 -0.27 16.25
C ALA A 80 4.92 -0.95 15.39
N ASP A 81 4.74 -2.23 15.11
CA ASP A 81 5.54 -2.93 14.10
C ASP A 81 4.97 -2.76 12.69
N ALA A 82 3.66 -2.54 12.62
CA ALA A 82 2.92 -2.33 11.39
C ALA A 82 1.82 -1.28 11.61
N THR A 83 1.70 -0.34 10.72
CA THR A 83 0.63 0.67 10.72
C THR A 83 0.05 0.78 9.32
N LEU A 84 -1.28 0.81 9.22
CA LEU A 84 -1.98 1.03 7.97
C LEU A 84 -2.87 2.26 8.05
N ALA A 85 -2.93 3.01 6.96
CA ALA A 85 -3.93 4.03 6.78
C ALA A 85 -5.19 3.41 6.14
N THR A 86 -6.36 3.84 6.58
CA THR A 86 -7.66 3.42 6.05
C THR A 86 -8.45 4.61 5.53
N ALA A 87 -9.51 4.33 4.81
CA ALA A 87 -10.49 5.30 4.36
C ALA A 87 -11.90 4.75 4.52
N GLN A 88 -12.87 5.64 4.73
CA GLN A 88 -14.29 5.35 4.65
C GLN A 88 -14.83 5.82 3.30
N ILE A 89 -15.37 4.91 2.48
CA ILE A 89 -15.90 5.24 1.16
C ILE A 89 -17.30 4.62 0.96
N GLU A 90 -18.10 5.24 0.08
CA GLU A 90 -19.47 4.79 -0.21
C GLU A 90 -19.48 3.54 -1.09
N ASP A 91 -18.61 3.47 -2.09
CA ASP A 91 -18.45 2.30 -2.96
C ASP A 91 -17.08 1.64 -2.71
N PRO A 92 -17.04 0.61 -1.87
CA PRO A 92 -15.79 -0.07 -1.52
C PRO A 92 -15.33 -1.10 -2.56
N SER A 93 -15.99 -1.17 -3.71
CA SER A 93 -15.68 -2.16 -4.76
C SER A 93 -14.23 -2.05 -5.25
N GLY A 94 -13.56 -3.19 -5.35
CA GLY A 94 -12.16 -3.27 -5.80
C GLY A 94 -11.12 -3.22 -4.69
N TYR A 95 -11.48 -2.77 -3.47
CA TYR A 95 -10.53 -2.62 -2.36
C TYR A 95 -10.61 -3.78 -1.36
N GLY A 96 -9.54 -4.00 -0.63
CA GLY A 96 -9.54 -4.84 0.57
C GLY A 96 -10.37 -4.19 1.69
N ARG A 97 -11.03 -5.00 2.49
CA ARG A 97 -11.87 -4.56 3.61
C ARG A 97 -11.13 -4.68 4.93
N ILE A 98 -11.33 -3.68 5.79
CA ILE A 98 -10.80 -3.71 7.15
C ILE A 98 -11.79 -4.43 8.05
N LEU A 99 -11.39 -5.58 8.56
CA LEU A 99 -12.18 -6.30 9.54
C LEU A 99 -11.78 -5.88 10.95
N ARG A 100 -12.81 -5.67 11.78
CA ARG A 100 -12.66 -5.36 13.20
C ARG A 100 -13.32 -6.43 14.05
N ASP A 101 -12.74 -6.72 15.19
CA ASP A 101 -13.31 -7.66 16.16
C ASP A 101 -14.50 -7.03 16.94
N ALA A 102 -15.10 -7.80 17.82
CA ALA A 102 -16.26 -7.36 18.62
C ALA A 102 -15.97 -6.17 19.56
N ALA A 103 -14.70 -5.89 19.86
CA ALA A 103 -14.25 -4.74 20.62
C ALA A 103 -14.02 -3.50 19.74
N GLY A 104 -14.10 -3.65 18.40
CA GLY A 104 -13.80 -2.60 17.44
C GLY A 104 -12.32 -2.52 17.08
N ASP A 105 -11.49 -3.40 17.61
CA ASP A 105 -10.07 -3.45 17.29
C ASP A 105 -9.82 -4.08 15.91
N PHE A 106 -8.76 -3.63 15.24
CA PHE A 106 -8.36 -4.22 13.97
C PHE A 106 -8.14 -5.73 14.09
N GLU A 107 -8.79 -6.49 13.24
CA GLU A 107 -8.62 -7.94 13.15
C GLU A 107 -7.68 -8.33 12.01
N ARG A 108 -8.05 -8.00 10.79
CA ARG A 108 -7.30 -8.32 9.56
C ARG A 108 -7.82 -7.51 8.38
N ILE A 109 -7.08 -7.59 7.26
CA ILE A 109 -7.55 -7.15 5.95
C ILE A 109 -8.04 -8.38 5.19
N VAL A 110 -9.17 -8.25 4.49
CA VAL A 110 -9.69 -9.26 3.56
C VAL A 110 -9.74 -8.66 2.17
N GLU A 111 -9.03 -9.27 1.24
CA GLU A 111 -9.05 -8.84 -0.15
C GLU A 111 -10.44 -9.06 -0.78
N GLN A 112 -10.82 -8.22 -1.74
CA GLN A 112 -12.15 -8.26 -2.35
C GLN A 112 -12.59 -9.66 -2.81
N LYS A 113 -11.68 -10.43 -3.41
CA LYS A 113 -11.98 -11.75 -3.98
C LYS A 113 -12.14 -12.84 -2.91
N ASP A 114 -11.61 -12.61 -1.72
CA ASP A 114 -11.66 -13.53 -0.59
C ASP A 114 -12.77 -13.15 0.42
N ALA A 115 -13.45 -12.01 0.21
CA ALA A 115 -14.47 -11.48 1.10
C ALA A 115 -15.81 -12.20 0.95
N THR A 116 -16.49 -12.46 2.10
CA THR A 116 -17.87 -12.91 2.09
C THR A 116 -18.82 -11.79 1.66
N PRO A 117 -20.10 -12.10 1.27
CA PRO A 117 -21.06 -11.06 0.93
C PRO A 117 -21.23 -10.00 2.03
N GLU A 118 -21.25 -10.40 3.30
CA GLU A 118 -21.37 -9.50 4.44
C GLU A 118 -20.14 -8.61 4.60
N GLN A 119 -18.95 -9.14 4.32
CA GLN A 119 -17.70 -8.39 4.37
C GLN A 119 -17.59 -7.37 3.23
N LEU A 120 -18.18 -7.67 2.07
CA LEU A 120 -18.20 -6.75 0.92
C LEU A 120 -18.97 -5.45 1.21
N GLU A 121 -19.91 -5.46 2.17
CA GLU A 121 -20.68 -4.27 2.58
C GLU A 121 -19.89 -3.32 3.51
N ILE A 122 -18.69 -3.70 3.95
CA ILE A 122 -17.86 -2.86 4.82
C ILE A 122 -17.31 -1.69 4.01
N GLY A 123 -17.59 -0.45 4.46
CA GLY A 123 -17.13 0.78 3.82
C GLY A 123 -15.71 1.19 4.23
N GLU A 124 -15.11 0.58 5.28
CA GLU A 124 -13.73 0.83 5.65
C GLU A 124 -12.80 -0.01 4.78
N VAL A 125 -11.98 0.68 3.99
CA VAL A 125 -11.15 0.05 2.97
C VAL A 125 -9.66 0.25 3.22
N ASN A 126 -8.88 -0.60 2.56
CA ASN A 126 -7.43 -0.58 2.53
C ASN A 126 -6.92 0.07 1.22
N PRO A 127 -6.44 1.32 1.23
CA PRO A 127 -5.85 1.98 0.06
C PRO A 127 -4.38 1.61 -0.18
N SER A 128 -3.84 0.63 0.55
CA SER A 128 -2.47 0.12 0.42
C SER A 128 -1.38 1.13 0.78
N TYR A 129 -1.61 1.92 1.84
CA TYR A 129 -0.63 2.84 2.42
C TYR A 129 -0.20 2.34 3.80
N TYR A 130 1.04 1.88 3.90
CA TYR A 130 1.56 1.22 5.09
C TYR A 130 2.87 1.83 5.58
N CYS A 131 3.08 1.74 6.90
CA CYS A 131 4.37 1.96 7.53
C CYS A 131 4.73 0.73 8.38
N PHE A 132 5.94 0.21 8.20
CA PHE A 132 6.42 -0.98 8.90
C PHE A 132 7.80 -0.74 9.50
N ARG A 133 8.11 -1.45 10.58
CA ARG A 133 9.51 -1.70 10.94
C ARG A 133 10.10 -2.72 9.98
N ALA A 134 11.23 -2.39 9.36
CA ALA A 134 11.82 -3.20 8.29
C ALA A 134 12.13 -4.65 8.72
N GLY A 135 12.74 -4.87 9.87
CA GLY A 135 13.05 -6.21 10.36
C GLY A 135 11.81 -7.09 10.46
N PRO A 136 10.84 -6.72 11.32
CA PRO A 136 9.59 -7.45 11.46
C PRO A 136 8.80 -7.63 10.16
N LEU A 137 8.82 -6.65 9.24
CA LEU A 137 8.18 -6.79 7.93
C LEU A 137 8.72 -7.98 7.15
N PHE A 138 10.04 -8.00 6.93
CA PHE A 138 10.65 -9.04 6.13
C PHE A 138 10.62 -10.43 6.79
N ASP A 139 10.66 -10.48 8.12
CA ASP A 139 10.52 -11.75 8.86
C ASP A 139 9.11 -12.34 8.70
N ARG A 140 8.07 -11.48 8.67
CA ARG A 140 6.69 -11.90 8.47
C ARG A 140 6.37 -12.22 7.02
N LEU A 141 6.92 -11.48 6.04
CA LEU A 141 6.79 -11.82 4.63
C LEU A 141 7.27 -13.25 4.33
N ALA A 142 8.33 -13.71 4.99
CA ALA A 142 8.79 -15.09 4.85
C ALA A 142 7.78 -16.15 5.38
N ARG A 143 6.74 -15.74 6.07
CA ARG A 143 5.69 -16.60 6.67
C ARG A 143 4.34 -16.45 5.99
N THR A 144 4.20 -15.53 5.02
CA THR A 144 2.96 -15.40 4.25
C THR A 144 2.74 -16.63 3.39
N GLY A 145 1.49 -17.02 3.22
CA GLY A 145 1.07 -18.11 2.34
C GLY A 145 0.45 -17.57 1.05
N ASN A 146 0.03 -18.48 0.18
CA ASN A 146 -0.70 -18.17 -1.05
C ASN A 146 -2.00 -18.99 -1.19
N ASP A 147 -2.52 -19.50 -0.10
CA ASP A 147 -3.80 -20.21 -0.07
C ASP A 147 -4.96 -19.20 -0.03
N ASN A 148 -5.21 -18.56 -1.16
CA ASN A 148 -6.22 -17.53 -1.37
C ASN A 148 -6.76 -17.58 -2.80
N ALA A 149 -7.78 -16.79 -3.13
CA ALA A 149 -8.47 -16.80 -4.42
C ALA A 149 -7.56 -16.54 -5.64
N ASN A 150 -6.46 -15.80 -5.46
CA ASN A 150 -5.51 -15.51 -6.54
C ASN A 150 -4.30 -16.47 -6.55
N GLY A 151 -4.05 -17.24 -5.50
CA GLY A 151 -2.82 -18.04 -5.34
C GLY A 151 -1.57 -17.16 -5.13
N GLU A 152 -1.71 -15.96 -4.58
CA GLU A 152 -0.69 -14.94 -4.46
C GLU A 152 -0.24 -14.73 -3.00
N TYR A 153 1.00 -14.30 -2.81
CA TYR A 153 1.49 -13.84 -1.52
C TYR A 153 1.07 -12.39 -1.29
N TYR A 154 0.15 -12.16 -0.35
CA TYR A 154 -0.34 -10.82 -0.05
C TYR A 154 0.50 -10.12 1.02
N VAL A 155 0.85 -8.85 0.77
CA VAL A 155 1.50 -8.03 1.81
C VAL A 155 0.56 -7.76 2.99
N THR A 156 -0.75 -7.77 2.75
CA THR A 156 -1.79 -7.57 3.75
C THR A 156 -1.83 -8.67 4.82
N ASP A 157 -1.35 -9.88 4.51
CA ASP A 157 -1.24 -10.97 5.49
C ASP A 157 -0.25 -10.67 6.63
N VAL A 158 0.74 -9.80 6.38
CA VAL A 158 1.71 -9.37 7.39
C VAL A 158 1.02 -8.77 8.62
N PHE A 159 -0.09 -8.07 8.44
CA PHE A 159 -0.84 -7.48 9.56
C PHE A 159 -1.49 -8.54 10.44
N GLY A 160 -2.12 -9.55 9.83
CA GLY A 160 -2.68 -10.69 10.55
C GLY A 160 -1.61 -11.49 11.31
N ILE A 161 -0.47 -11.74 10.66
CA ILE A 161 0.68 -12.42 11.29
C ILE A 161 1.23 -11.58 12.44
N ALA A 162 1.36 -10.25 12.28
CA ALA A 162 1.82 -9.36 13.34
C ALA A 162 0.91 -9.43 14.57
N ARG A 163 -0.40 -9.45 14.36
CA ARG A 163 -1.38 -9.60 15.43
C ARG A 163 -1.28 -10.95 16.14
N GLN A 164 -1.12 -12.04 15.39
CA GLN A 164 -0.91 -13.39 15.96
C GLN A 164 0.37 -13.48 16.79
N ASP A 165 1.42 -12.75 16.42
CA ASP A 165 2.68 -12.65 17.16
C ASP A 165 2.54 -11.81 18.44
N GLY A 166 1.39 -11.19 18.70
CA GLY A 166 1.20 -10.24 19.81
C GLY A 166 1.89 -8.89 19.58
N SER A 167 2.31 -8.61 18.36
CA SER A 167 2.89 -7.31 17.98
C SER A 167 1.81 -6.25 17.83
N ARG A 168 2.21 -5.00 18.06
CA ARG A 168 1.30 -3.88 17.91
C ARG A 168 1.06 -3.55 16.44
N VAL A 169 -0.19 -3.60 16.02
CA VAL A 169 -0.69 -3.09 14.75
C VAL A 169 -1.49 -1.82 15.04
N ALA A 170 -1.16 -0.72 14.39
CA ALA A 170 -1.92 0.51 14.45
C ALA A 170 -2.73 0.72 13.16
N VAL A 171 -3.91 1.29 13.29
CA VAL A 171 -4.79 1.66 12.17
C VAL A 171 -5.17 3.12 12.32
N VAL A 172 -5.08 3.88 11.25
CA VAL A 172 -5.44 5.28 11.25
C VAL A 172 -6.32 5.61 10.04
N ASP A 173 -7.51 6.14 10.32
CA ASP A 173 -8.39 6.70 9.29
C ASP A 173 -7.84 8.07 8.86
N ALA A 174 -6.94 8.06 7.89
CA ALA A 174 -6.17 9.23 7.47
C ALA A 174 -6.21 9.50 5.96
N VAL A 175 -6.92 8.66 5.20
CA VAL A 175 -7.01 8.82 3.75
C VAL A 175 -8.36 9.42 3.38
N PRO A 176 -8.40 10.65 2.84
CA PRO A 176 -9.63 11.21 2.29
C PRO A 176 -10.23 10.30 1.22
N ALA A 177 -11.55 10.19 1.18
CA ALA A 177 -12.25 9.29 0.25
C ALA A 177 -11.87 9.53 -1.23
N GLU A 178 -11.67 10.80 -1.61
CA GLU A 178 -11.24 11.16 -2.96
C GLU A 178 -9.79 10.75 -3.29
N ASP A 179 -8.97 10.41 -2.29
CA ASP A 179 -7.56 10.04 -2.47
C ASP A 179 -7.35 8.52 -2.56
N VAL A 180 -8.42 7.75 -2.40
CA VAL A 180 -8.37 6.28 -2.50
C VAL A 180 -8.24 5.80 -3.94
N LEU A 181 -8.61 6.64 -4.92
CA LEU A 181 -8.62 6.27 -6.34
C LEU A 181 -7.28 5.74 -6.83
N SER A 182 -7.32 4.55 -7.42
CA SER A 182 -6.20 3.90 -8.11
C SER A 182 -6.40 3.92 -9.62
N ILE A 183 -5.30 3.76 -10.37
CA ILE A 183 -5.29 3.78 -11.83
C ILE A 183 -5.18 2.36 -12.36
N ASN A 184 -6.28 1.79 -12.84
CA ASN A 184 -6.32 0.46 -13.47
C ASN A 184 -6.62 0.54 -14.98
N ASP A 185 -7.19 1.65 -15.45
CA ASP A 185 -7.55 1.87 -16.86
C ASP A 185 -7.37 3.34 -17.26
N GLN A 186 -7.68 3.64 -18.54
CA GLN A 186 -7.51 4.99 -19.11
C GLN A 186 -8.53 6.00 -18.57
N GLU A 187 -9.70 5.57 -18.18
CA GLU A 187 -10.74 6.44 -17.61
C GLU A 187 -10.32 6.90 -16.22
N GLN A 188 -9.87 5.95 -15.36
CA GLN A 188 -9.33 6.26 -14.04
C GLN A 188 -8.08 7.14 -14.13
N LEU A 189 -7.20 6.91 -15.12
CA LEU A 189 -6.04 7.77 -15.37
C LEU A 189 -6.47 9.20 -15.67
N ALA A 190 -7.47 9.42 -16.52
CA ALA A 190 -7.96 10.75 -16.85
C ALA A 190 -8.57 11.48 -15.65
N ILE A 191 -9.32 10.74 -14.80
CA ILE A 191 -9.91 11.30 -13.57
C ILE A 191 -8.80 11.74 -12.61
N VAL A 192 -7.84 10.86 -12.34
CA VAL A 192 -6.74 11.10 -11.41
C VAL A 192 -5.84 12.23 -11.91
N ASP A 193 -5.52 12.29 -13.21
CA ASP A 193 -4.77 13.38 -13.82
C ASP A 193 -5.48 14.73 -13.62
N GLY A 194 -6.81 14.76 -13.80
CA GLY A 194 -7.62 15.95 -13.54
C GLY A 194 -7.54 16.43 -12.08
N ILE A 195 -7.59 15.51 -11.12
CA ILE A 195 -7.47 15.82 -9.70
C ILE A 195 -6.06 16.39 -9.39
N ILE A 196 -5.00 15.74 -9.88
CA ILE A 196 -3.62 16.18 -9.66
C ILE A 196 -3.40 17.58 -10.24
N ARG A 197 -3.88 17.85 -11.45
CA ARG A 197 -3.79 19.19 -12.08
C ARG A 197 -4.46 20.26 -11.25
N VAL A 198 -5.66 20.01 -10.77
CA VAL A 198 -6.38 20.95 -9.89
C VAL A 198 -5.59 21.19 -8.60
N ARG A 199 -5.07 20.16 -7.95
CA ARG A 199 -4.28 20.27 -6.71
C ARG A 199 -3.01 21.10 -6.89
N HIS A 200 -2.34 20.96 -8.02
CA HIS A 200 -1.08 21.65 -8.31
C HIS A 200 -1.23 22.94 -9.12
N GLY A 201 -2.46 23.36 -9.43
CA GLY A 201 -2.72 24.58 -10.19
C GLY A 201 -2.22 24.53 -11.64
N ILE A 202 -2.05 23.32 -12.20
CA ILE A 202 -1.57 23.11 -13.58
C ILE A 202 -2.72 23.41 -14.54
N LYS A 203 -2.54 24.39 -15.42
CA LYS A 203 -3.53 24.74 -16.43
C LYS A 203 -3.43 23.84 -17.65
N SER A 204 -4.57 23.52 -18.27
CA SER A 204 -4.66 22.65 -19.47
C SER A 204 -3.86 23.16 -20.68
N SER A 205 -3.45 24.42 -20.68
CA SER A 205 -2.68 25.04 -21.77
C SER A 205 -1.15 24.81 -21.72
N GLU A 206 -0.64 24.08 -20.73
CA GLU A 206 0.81 23.88 -20.53
C GLU A 206 1.33 22.54 -21.08
N ILE A 207 0.47 21.78 -21.82
CA ILE A 207 0.79 20.41 -22.26
C ILE A 207 1.20 20.34 -23.73
N ASP A 208 0.93 21.39 -24.53
CA ASP A 208 1.23 21.42 -25.96
C ASP A 208 2.53 22.20 -26.31
N ALA A 209 3.45 22.29 -25.34
CA ALA A 209 4.74 22.98 -25.55
C ALA A 209 5.94 22.04 -25.46
#